data_f674fafe6d3438be53680630a3b32872
#
_entry.id   f674fafe6d3438be53680630a3b32872
#
_cell.length_a   1.000
_cell.length_b   1.000
_cell.length_c   1.000
_cell.angle_alpha   90.00
_cell.angle_beta   90.00
_cell.angle_gamma   90.00
#
_symmetry.space_group_name_H-M   'P 1'
#
loop_
_entity.id
_entity.type
_entity.pdbx_description
1 polymer ?
#
loop_
_entity_poly.entity_id
_entity_poly.type
_entity_poly.pdbx_seq_one_letter_code
_entity_poly.pdbx_strand_id
1 'polypeptide(L)'
;HVKRHPVENVHPIVRTTPLGQKVLYVNNGFTRRIEGLKEEESSYLLNFLLDHIWKGHDFQIRAHWEPNTVVIFDNRVVGHTAILDFDTTDSRLIIRASARGERPVSDLKDLNKPDENLVYHGAEYLGDRLENLKI
;
A
#
# COMPACT_ATOMS: atom_id res chain seq x y z
N HIS A 1 -6.61 19.83 -14.30
CA HIS A 1 -6.55 19.07 -13.01
C HIS A 1 -7.84 18.28 -12.85
N VAL A 2 -7.79 16.99 -13.11
CA VAL A 2 -8.88 16.10 -12.75
C VAL A 2 -8.84 15.93 -11.21
N LYS A 3 -9.79 16.55 -10.53
CA LYS A 3 -10.00 16.30 -9.09
C LYS A 3 -10.51 14.87 -8.94
N ARG A 4 -9.68 13.99 -8.41
CA ARG A 4 -10.13 12.65 -7.99
C ARG A 4 -10.93 12.80 -6.70
N HIS A 5 -12.08 12.14 -6.63
CA HIS A 5 -12.80 12.03 -5.38
C HIS A 5 -11.95 11.24 -4.37
N PRO A 6 -12.00 11.61 -3.07
CA PRO A 6 -11.39 10.80 -2.03
C PRO A 6 -11.94 9.38 -2.07
N VAL A 7 -11.06 8.39 -1.99
CA VAL A 7 -11.44 6.98 -1.90
C VAL A 7 -11.04 6.49 -0.51
N GLU A 8 -11.96 5.88 0.20
CA GLU A 8 -11.76 5.28 1.51
C GLU A 8 -12.15 3.81 1.44
N ASN A 9 -11.25 2.93 1.92
CA ASN A 9 -11.47 1.49 1.98
C ASN A 9 -11.02 0.97 3.33
N VAL A 10 -11.73 -0.02 3.85
CA VAL A 10 -11.35 -0.73 5.07
C VAL A 10 -10.54 -1.96 4.71
N HIS A 11 -9.38 -2.09 5.33
CA HIS A 11 -8.47 -3.22 5.13
C HIS A 11 -8.07 -3.83 6.48
N PRO A 12 -7.76 -5.13 6.54
CA PRO A 12 -7.26 -5.74 7.77
C PRO A 12 -5.89 -5.16 8.13
N ILE A 13 -5.66 -4.88 9.41
CA ILE A 13 -4.36 -4.45 9.94
C ILE A 13 -3.31 -5.55 9.70
N VAL A 14 -3.70 -6.82 9.88
CA VAL A 14 -2.88 -7.98 9.56
C VAL A 14 -3.52 -8.71 8.39
N ARG A 15 -2.85 -8.68 7.26
CA ARG A 15 -3.26 -9.44 6.08
C ARG A 15 -2.54 -10.78 6.01
N THR A 16 -3.17 -11.75 5.33
CA THR A 16 -2.52 -13.00 4.95
C THR A 16 -2.23 -12.97 3.46
N THR A 17 -0.97 -13.22 3.07
CA THR A 17 -0.57 -13.32 1.65
C THR A 17 -1.00 -14.66 1.06
N PRO A 18 -1.05 -14.83 -0.28
CA PRO A 18 -1.33 -16.11 -0.92
C PRO A 18 -0.38 -17.25 -0.50
N LEU A 19 0.81 -16.92 0.00
CA LEU A 19 1.78 -17.88 0.54
C LEU A 19 1.52 -18.24 2.02
N GLY A 20 0.44 -17.72 2.62
CA GLY A 20 0.10 -17.99 4.01
C GLY A 20 0.85 -17.13 5.04
N GLN A 21 1.67 -16.19 4.61
CA GLN A 21 2.40 -15.31 5.51
C GLN A 21 1.47 -14.23 6.07
N LYS A 22 1.57 -13.96 7.37
CA LYS A 22 0.90 -12.82 8.00
C LYS A 22 1.80 -11.59 7.93
N VAL A 23 1.23 -10.47 7.49
CA VAL A 23 1.94 -9.23 7.25
C VAL A 23 1.19 -8.08 7.89
N LEU A 24 1.90 -7.19 8.56
CA LEU A 24 1.35 -5.95 9.06
C LEU A 24 1.03 -5.00 7.88
N TYR A 25 -0.25 -4.68 7.71
CA TYR A 25 -0.73 -3.92 6.55
C TYR A 25 -1.19 -2.52 6.95
N VAL A 26 -0.26 -1.74 7.46
CA VAL A 26 -0.44 -0.32 7.78
C VAL A 26 0.67 0.50 7.14
N ASN A 27 0.39 1.74 6.75
CA ASN A 27 1.42 2.66 6.31
C ASN A 27 1.08 4.10 6.64
N ASN A 28 2.10 4.92 6.82
CA ASN A 28 1.97 6.30 7.23
C ASN A 28 1.30 7.22 6.18
N GLY A 29 1.36 6.85 4.90
CA GLY A 29 0.81 7.65 3.81
C GLY A 29 -0.71 7.54 3.65
N PHE A 30 -1.27 6.36 3.93
CA PHE A 30 -2.67 6.07 3.59
C PHE A 30 -3.53 5.63 4.76
N THR A 31 -2.97 4.93 5.76
CA THR A 31 -3.75 4.49 6.92
C THR A 31 -4.15 5.69 7.78
N ARG A 32 -5.44 5.81 8.07
CA ARG A 32 -5.99 6.97 8.78
C ARG A 32 -6.41 6.62 10.20
N ARG A 33 -7.13 5.53 10.38
CA ARG A 33 -7.67 5.10 11.67
C ARG A 33 -7.87 3.59 11.69
N ILE A 34 -8.09 3.07 12.87
CA ILE A 34 -8.52 1.69 13.10
C ILE A 34 -10.01 1.74 13.44
N GLU A 35 -10.83 1.06 12.64
CA GLU A 35 -12.26 1.00 12.88
C GLU A 35 -12.59 0.23 14.15
N GLY A 36 -13.68 0.62 14.81
CA GLY A 36 -14.15 0.02 16.06
C GLY A 36 -13.45 0.51 17.32
N LEU A 37 -12.39 1.33 17.19
CA LEU A 37 -11.70 1.95 18.31
C LEU A 37 -12.09 3.43 18.45
N LYS A 38 -12.01 3.96 19.68
CA LYS A 38 -12.07 5.40 19.92
C LYS A 38 -10.86 6.07 19.28
N GLU A 39 -10.97 7.37 19.04
CA GLU A 39 -9.92 8.13 18.34
C GLU A 39 -8.54 8.01 19.01
N GLU A 40 -8.49 8.17 20.33
CA GLU A 40 -7.25 8.05 21.09
C GLU A 40 -6.68 6.64 21.04
N GLU A 41 -7.52 5.61 21.23
CA GLU A 41 -7.11 4.20 21.17
C GLU A 41 -6.56 3.85 19.77
N SER A 42 -7.27 4.28 18.72
CA SER A 42 -6.85 4.12 17.33
C SER A 42 -5.50 4.80 17.07
N SER A 43 -5.33 6.03 17.51
CA SER A 43 -4.11 6.81 17.33
C SER A 43 -2.92 6.18 18.05
N TYR A 44 -3.07 5.76 19.30
CA TYR A 44 -2.00 5.12 20.06
C TYR A 44 -1.57 3.79 19.42
N LEU A 45 -2.54 2.93 19.09
CA LEU A 45 -2.22 1.64 18.49
C LEU A 45 -1.60 1.81 17.10
N LEU A 46 -2.15 2.69 16.26
CA LEU A 46 -1.62 2.93 14.92
C LEU A 46 -0.19 3.49 14.98
N ASN A 47 0.09 4.45 15.86
CA ASN A 47 1.42 5.00 16.04
C ASN A 47 2.41 3.93 16.53
N PHE A 48 2.02 3.06 17.44
CA PHE A 48 2.85 1.94 17.89
C PHE A 48 3.20 1.01 16.72
N LEU A 49 2.24 0.65 15.87
CA LEU A 49 2.45 -0.24 14.73
C LEU A 49 3.34 0.42 13.66
N LEU A 50 3.15 1.71 13.39
CA LEU A 50 3.99 2.47 12.48
C LEU A 50 5.41 2.62 13.01
N ASP A 51 5.58 2.91 14.28
CA ASP A 51 6.88 2.99 14.94
C ASP A 51 7.61 1.64 14.88
N HIS A 52 6.91 0.53 15.06
CA HIS A 52 7.51 -0.80 14.90
C HIS A 52 8.11 -0.99 13.49
N ILE A 53 7.41 -0.54 12.45
CA ILE A 53 7.91 -0.62 11.06
C ILE A 53 9.14 0.28 10.88
N TRP A 54 9.08 1.53 11.35
CA TRP A 54 10.12 2.52 11.07
C TRP A 54 11.35 2.43 11.98
N LYS A 55 11.19 1.86 13.18
CA LYS A 55 12.26 1.71 14.17
C LYS A 55 12.87 0.30 14.22
N GLY A 56 12.34 -0.63 13.44
CA GLY A 56 12.83 -2.01 13.38
C GLY A 56 14.07 -2.13 12.50
N HIS A 57 15.24 -1.78 13.03
CA HIS A 57 16.49 -1.72 12.27
C HIS A 57 16.96 -3.10 11.77
N ASP A 58 16.54 -4.18 12.39
CA ASP A 58 16.91 -5.57 12.09
C ASP A 58 16.21 -6.14 10.85
N PHE A 59 15.14 -5.48 10.36
CA PHE A 59 14.42 -5.87 9.14
C PHE A 59 14.37 -4.77 8.07
N GLN A 60 15.21 -3.76 8.17
CA GLN A 60 15.33 -2.70 7.19
C GLN A 60 16.57 -2.89 6.33
N ILE A 61 16.45 -2.59 5.05
CA ILE A 61 17.56 -2.49 4.12
C ILE A 61 17.51 -1.16 3.39
N ARG A 62 18.67 -0.64 3.03
CA ARG A 62 18.79 0.53 2.18
C ARG A 62 19.28 0.11 0.81
N ALA A 63 18.45 0.30 -0.22
CA ALA A 63 18.88 0.06 -1.59
C ALA A 63 19.81 1.19 -2.06
N HIS A 64 20.97 0.81 -2.58
CA HIS A 64 21.87 1.75 -3.24
C HIS A 64 21.55 1.80 -4.74
N TRP A 65 21.38 3.01 -5.26
CA TRP A 65 21.00 3.23 -6.64
C TRP A 65 22.18 3.66 -7.49
N GLU A 66 22.42 2.94 -8.56
CA GLU A 66 23.37 3.27 -9.62
C GLU A 66 22.62 3.36 -10.96
N PRO A 67 23.18 3.96 -12.01
CA PRO A 67 22.60 3.90 -13.34
C PRO A 67 22.32 2.46 -13.77
N ASN A 68 21.11 2.20 -14.28
CA ASN A 68 20.60 0.87 -14.68
C ASN A 68 20.34 -0.11 -13.52
N THR A 69 20.32 0.33 -12.26
CA THR A 69 19.87 -0.51 -11.14
C THR A 69 18.38 -0.81 -11.29
N VAL A 70 18.03 -2.09 -11.15
CA VAL A 70 16.63 -2.56 -11.09
C VAL A 70 16.39 -3.17 -9.71
N VAL A 71 15.35 -2.69 -9.02
CA VAL A 71 14.92 -3.24 -7.74
C VAL A 71 13.55 -3.87 -7.91
N ILE A 72 13.43 -5.14 -7.55
CA ILE A 72 12.17 -5.90 -7.60
C ILE A 72 11.84 -6.33 -6.18
N PHE A 73 10.63 -6.02 -5.72
CA PHE A 73 10.15 -6.42 -4.40
C PHE A 73 8.66 -6.70 -4.42
N ASP A 74 8.22 -7.55 -3.50
CA ASP A 74 6.79 -7.81 -3.30
C ASP A 74 6.19 -6.73 -2.40
N ASN A 75 5.45 -5.81 -3.00
CA ASN A 75 4.80 -4.70 -2.30
C ASN A 75 3.69 -5.14 -1.31
N ARG A 76 3.37 -6.44 -1.28
CA ARG A 76 2.41 -7.01 -0.33
C ARG A 76 3.03 -7.26 1.04
N VAL A 77 4.36 -7.41 1.11
CA VAL A 77 5.12 -7.75 2.32
C VAL A 77 6.18 -6.72 2.69
N VAL A 78 6.49 -5.78 1.80
CA VAL A 78 7.55 -4.79 1.98
C VAL A 78 6.96 -3.38 1.98
N GLY A 79 7.22 -2.63 3.04
CA GLY A 79 7.07 -1.18 3.04
C GLY A 79 8.32 -0.52 2.45
N HIS A 80 8.17 0.60 1.75
CA HIS A 80 9.30 1.33 1.20
C HIS A 80 9.08 2.84 1.31
N THR A 81 10.17 3.58 1.39
CA THR A 81 10.16 5.03 1.40
C THR A 81 11.32 5.60 0.58
N ALA A 82 11.15 6.80 0.06
CA ALA A 82 12.24 7.54 -0.55
C ALA A 82 13.06 8.23 0.54
N ILE A 83 14.37 8.03 0.51
CA ILE A 83 15.29 8.76 1.38
C ILE A 83 15.69 10.04 0.66
N LEU A 84 15.47 11.18 1.32
CA LEU A 84 15.80 12.51 0.78
C LEU A 84 17.23 12.89 1.19
N ASP A 85 18.21 12.19 0.64
CA ASP A 85 19.63 12.34 0.91
C ASP A 85 20.44 12.76 -0.32
N PHE A 86 19.77 13.34 -1.31
CA PHE A 86 20.36 13.87 -2.53
C PHE A 86 20.23 15.40 -2.57
N ASP A 87 21.14 16.05 -3.30
CA ASP A 87 21.06 17.50 -3.50
C ASP A 87 19.78 17.84 -4.30
N THR A 88 19.08 18.88 -3.88
CA THR A 88 17.84 19.34 -4.55
C THR A 88 18.09 19.87 -5.97
N THR A 89 19.36 20.15 -6.31
CA THR A 89 19.79 20.52 -7.66
C THR A 89 19.97 19.31 -8.57
N ASP A 90 20.08 18.10 -8.02
CA ASP A 90 20.24 16.87 -8.78
C ASP A 90 18.94 16.42 -9.41
N SER A 91 19.01 15.98 -10.67
CA SER A 91 17.89 15.36 -11.36
C SER A 91 17.84 13.87 -11.05
N ARG A 92 16.76 13.39 -10.47
CA ARG A 92 16.52 11.97 -10.19
C ARG A 92 15.28 11.49 -10.94
N LEU A 93 15.47 10.54 -11.85
CA LEU A 93 14.38 9.89 -12.58
C LEU A 93 14.32 8.41 -12.21
N ILE A 94 13.16 7.98 -11.73
CA ILE A 94 12.86 6.56 -11.46
C ILE A 94 11.62 6.16 -12.24
N ILE A 95 11.71 5.06 -12.96
CA ILE A 95 10.58 4.45 -13.65
C ILE A 95 10.06 3.29 -12.79
N ARG A 96 8.76 3.23 -12.59
CA ARG A 96 8.12 2.17 -11.83
C ARG A 96 7.02 1.50 -12.64
N ALA A 97 7.02 0.17 -12.63
CA ALA A 97 5.91 -0.66 -13.05
C ALA A 97 5.39 -1.45 -11.84
N SER A 98 4.07 -1.55 -11.71
CA SER A 98 3.44 -2.29 -10.61
C SER A 98 2.40 -3.24 -11.18
N ALA A 99 2.52 -4.52 -10.85
CA ALA A 99 1.48 -5.50 -11.12
C ALA A 99 0.27 -5.29 -10.17
N ARG A 100 -0.92 -5.60 -10.65
CA ARG A 100 -2.11 -5.64 -9.80
C ARG A 100 -2.05 -6.89 -8.93
N GLY A 101 -2.19 -6.73 -7.63
CA GLY A 101 -2.27 -7.81 -6.66
C GLY A 101 -3.73 -8.16 -6.30
N GLU A 102 -3.87 -9.16 -5.45
CA GLU A 102 -5.15 -9.55 -4.85
C GLU A 102 -5.61 -8.56 -3.78
N ARG A 103 -6.90 -8.63 -3.45
CA ARG A 103 -7.48 -7.88 -2.33
C ARG A 103 -6.83 -8.28 -1.00
N PRO A 104 -6.48 -7.33 -0.12
CA PRO A 104 -6.00 -7.65 1.21
C PRO A 104 -7.09 -8.35 2.05
N VAL A 105 -6.79 -9.53 2.59
CA VAL A 105 -7.69 -10.30 3.46
C VAL A 105 -6.95 -10.76 4.70
N SER A 106 -7.65 -10.93 5.82
CA SER A 106 -7.10 -11.50 7.05
C SER A 106 -7.00 -13.03 7.00
N ASP A 107 -7.88 -13.68 6.25
CA ASP A 107 -7.92 -15.13 6.03
C ASP A 107 -8.07 -15.43 4.54
N LEU A 108 -7.29 -16.38 4.01
CA LEU A 108 -7.31 -16.74 2.60
C LEU A 108 -8.67 -17.27 2.11
N LYS A 109 -9.47 -17.87 3.00
CA LYS A 109 -10.85 -18.30 2.66
C LYS A 109 -11.76 -17.14 2.22
N ASP A 110 -11.38 -15.89 2.60
CA ASP A 110 -12.15 -14.69 2.28
C ASP A 110 -11.69 -14.02 0.97
N LEU A 111 -10.64 -14.52 0.33
CA LEU A 111 -10.06 -13.92 -0.86
C LEU A 111 -11.05 -13.79 -2.02
N ASN A 112 -11.90 -14.79 -2.21
CA ASN A 112 -12.88 -14.83 -3.29
C ASN A 112 -14.29 -14.35 -2.87
N LYS A 113 -14.47 -13.93 -1.62
CA LYS A 113 -15.73 -13.34 -1.18
C LYS A 113 -15.91 -11.94 -1.71
N PRO A 114 -17.15 -11.48 -1.97
CA PRO A 114 -17.42 -10.09 -2.27
C PRO A 114 -16.86 -9.18 -1.17
N ASP A 115 -16.34 -8.03 -1.54
CA ASP A 115 -15.91 -7.02 -0.59
C ASP A 115 -17.09 -6.11 -0.25
N GLU A 116 -17.76 -6.41 0.86
CA GLU A 116 -18.92 -5.64 1.34
C GLU A 116 -18.56 -4.19 1.74
N ASN A 117 -17.26 -3.94 1.99
CA ASN A 117 -16.75 -2.63 2.39
C ASN A 117 -16.20 -1.82 1.21
N LEU A 118 -16.24 -2.37 0.00
CA LEU A 118 -15.75 -1.68 -1.18
C LEU A 118 -16.75 -0.60 -1.63
N VAL A 119 -16.52 0.61 -1.20
CA VAL A 119 -17.25 1.77 -1.73
C VAL A 119 -16.66 2.11 -3.09
N TYR A 120 -17.29 1.61 -4.16
CA TYR A 120 -16.93 1.93 -5.53
C TYR A 120 -17.28 3.39 -5.86
N HIS A 121 -16.43 4.31 -5.47
CA HIS A 121 -16.46 5.65 -6.05
C HIS A 121 -15.52 5.65 -7.28
N GLY A 122 -16.02 5.22 -8.44
CA GLY A 122 -15.32 5.34 -9.70
C GLY A 122 -14.97 4.07 -10.47
N ALA A 123 -15.61 2.93 -10.22
CA ALA A 123 -15.50 1.74 -11.08
C ALA A 123 -16.00 2.01 -12.51
N GLU A 124 -16.96 2.93 -12.67
CA GLU A 124 -17.42 3.42 -13.99
C GLU A 124 -16.26 3.94 -14.86
N TYR A 125 -15.26 4.56 -14.24
CA TYR A 125 -14.15 5.17 -14.97
C TYR A 125 -13.14 4.17 -15.56
N LEU A 126 -13.06 2.95 -15.03
CA LEU A 126 -12.18 1.90 -15.56
C LEU A 126 -12.89 1.00 -16.58
N GLY A 127 -14.21 0.80 -16.44
CA GLY A 127 -15.03 0.08 -17.40
C GLY A 127 -15.03 0.76 -18.77
N ASP A 128 -15.32 2.05 -18.79
CA ASP A 128 -15.36 2.86 -20.02
C ASP A 128 -14.00 2.96 -20.75
N ARG A 129 -12.87 2.85 -20.01
CA ARG A 129 -11.54 2.85 -20.64
C ARG A 129 -11.17 1.52 -21.27
N LEU A 130 -11.63 0.40 -20.72
CA LEU A 130 -11.34 -0.93 -21.28
C LEU A 130 -12.20 -1.24 -22.51
N GLU A 131 -13.43 -0.72 -22.58
CA GLU A 131 -14.28 -0.85 -23.77
C GLU A 131 -13.78 -0.03 -24.96
N ASN A 132 -13.05 1.07 -24.70
CA ASN A 132 -12.46 1.92 -25.74
C ASN A 132 -11.07 1.47 -26.20
N LEU A 133 -10.46 0.47 -25.55
CA LEU A 133 -9.24 -0.20 -26.02
C LEU A 133 -9.61 -1.46 -26.84
N LYS A 134 -10.39 -1.28 -27.92
CA LYS A 134 -10.49 -2.29 -28.97
C LYS A 134 -9.19 -2.25 -29.78
N ILE A 135 -8.31 -3.21 -29.51
CA ILE A 135 -7.22 -3.61 -30.40
C ILE A 135 -7.79 -4.60 -31.41
#